data_fba4eff95affd66f64b50d9ed7d2b9c1
#
_entry.id   fba4eff95affd66f64b50d9ed7d2b9c1
#
_cell.length_a   1.000
_cell.length_b   1.000
_cell.length_c   1.000
_cell.angle_alpha   90.00
_cell.angle_beta   90.00
_cell.angle_gamma   90.00
#
_symmetry.space_group_name_H-M   'P 1'
#
loop_
_entity.id
_entity.type
_entity.pdbx_description
1 polymer ?
#
loop_
_entity_poly.entity_id
_entity_poly.type
_entity_poly.pdbx_seq_one_letter_code
_entity_poly.pdbx_strand_id
1 'polypeptide(L)'
;LIAAPILGRLQWRVVPHATILIWCLYMFLVSGARFTLGSRFWRAKPAFPNAAKWGTAFATGAGLAGAGWGAAGIFLYPEAALANQVFLFFILGGMMLGAASLLAPWPAAFLAFIIPTGFTPVVRLVVQGDEVQLAMGLLAALFTLATLITTTRIYLTIRSSVSLQFENQDLVEDLRAAKDHAEALNQQLEARVQERTADLNRSTEQLRTEIA
;
A
#
# COMPACT_ATOMS: atom_id res chain seq x y z
N LEU A 1 -16.33 1.04 8.32
CA LEU A 1 -17.74 0.81 8.67
C LEU A 1 -18.23 1.71 9.80
N ILE A 2 -17.48 1.90 10.87
CA ILE A 2 -17.90 2.66 12.06
C ILE A 2 -18.07 4.17 11.79
N ALA A 3 -17.27 4.75 10.93
CA ALA A 3 -17.30 6.20 10.66
C ALA A 3 -18.62 6.65 9.98
N ALA A 4 -19.24 5.81 9.15
CA ALA A 4 -20.47 6.16 8.46
C ALA A 4 -21.67 6.35 9.42
N PRO A 5 -22.00 5.45 10.35
CA PRO A 5 -23.05 5.68 11.32
C PRO A 5 -22.76 6.83 12.30
N ILE A 6 -21.49 7.07 12.64
CA ILE A 6 -21.11 8.22 13.47
C ILE A 6 -21.43 9.53 12.74
N LEU A 7 -21.03 9.66 11.47
CA LEU A 7 -21.36 10.82 10.67
C LEU A 7 -22.86 10.99 10.51
N GLY A 8 -23.59 9.91 10.18
CA GLY A 8 -25.05 9.91 10.07
C GLY A 8 -25.73 10.40 11.36
N ARG A 9 -25.26 9.94 12.53
CA ARG A 9 -25.79 10.38 13.82
C ARG A 9 -25.50 11.86 14.12
N LEU A 10 -24.32 12.34 13.77
CA LEU A 10 -23.96 13.76 13.94
C LEU A 10 -24.81 14.67 13.06
N GLN A 11 -25.07 14.26 11.81
CA GLN A 11 -25.86 15.04 10.85
C GLN A 11 -27.38 14.87 11.01
N TRP A 12 -27.84 13.99 11.91
CA TRP A 12 -29.24 13.61 12.04
C TRP A 12 -30.21 14.78 12.24
N ARG A 13 -29.76 15.85 12.91
CA ARG A 13 -30.62 17.01 13.23
C ARG A 13 -30.59 18.12 12.16
N VAL A 14 -29.65 18.05 11.22
CA VAL A 14 -29.38 19.13 10.26
C VAL A 14 -29.54 18.73 8.82
N VAL A 15 -29.63 17.42 8.54
CA VAL A 15 -29.80 16.87 7.17
C VAL A 15 -31.04 15.97 7.14
N PRO A 16 -31.78 15.92 6.01
CA PRO A 16 -32.93 15.04 5.87
C PRO A 16 -32.60 13.57 6.18
N HIS A 17 -33.40 12.95 7.04
CA HIS A 17 -33.16 11.57 7.51
C HIS A 17 -33.07 10.57 6.35
N ALA A 18 -33.91 10.75 5.31
CA ALA A 18 -33.90 9.88 4.14
C ALA A 18 -32.54 9.90 3.43
N THR A 19 -31.92 11.06 3.29
CA THR A 19 -30.60 11.23 2.67
C THR A 19 -29.54 10.49 3.48
N ILE A 20 -29.55 10.64 4.81
CA ILE A 20 -28.61 9.96 5.71
C ILE A 20 -28.77 8.45 5.61
N LEU A 21 -30.00 7.94 5.65
CA LEU A 21 -30.27 6.51 5.61
C LEU A 21 -29.87 5.89 4.26
N ILE A 22 -30.19 6.53 3.14
CA ILE A 22 -29.80 6.08 1.79
C ILE A 22 -28.27 6.04 1.68
N TRP A 23 -27.60 7.10 2.14
CA TRP A 23 -26.14 7.16 2.11
C TRP A 23 -25.51 6.10 3.02
N CYS A 24 -26.00 5.89 4.25
CA CYS A 24 -25.54 4.84 5.13
C CYS A 24 -25.73 3.46 4.51
N LEU A 25 -26.90 3.19 3.92
CA LEU A 25 -27.19 1.93 3.24
C LEU A 25 -26.18 1.68 2.11
N TYR A 26 -25.93 2.69 1.28
CA TYR A 26 -24.92 2.63 0.22
C TYR A 26 -23.52 2.27 0.79
N MET A 27 -23.09 2.95 1.85
CA MET A 27 -21.79 2.71 2.48
C MET A 27 -21.68 1.30 3.07
N PHE A 28 -22.78 0.78 3.66
CA PHE A 28 -22.82 -0.59 4.15
C PHE A 28 -22.73 -1.61 3.01
N LEU A 29 -23.46 -1.41 1.92
CA LEU A 29 -23.42 -2.30 0.76
C LEU A 29 -22.03 -2.34 0.13
N VAL A 30 -21.41 -1.17 -0.12
CA VAL A 30 -20.06 -1.08 -0.67
C VAL A 30 -19.03 -1.73 0.26
N SER A 31 -19.15 -1.49 1.57
CA SER A 31 -18.23 -2.10 2.55
C SER A 31 -18.40 -3.62 2.63
N GLY A 32 -19.64 -4.11 2.59
CA GLY A 32 -19.95 -5.54 2.54
C GLY A 32 -19.40 -6.21 1.27
N ALA A 33 -19.59 -5.57 0.12
CA ALA A 33 -19.04 -6.07 -1.15
C ALA A 33 -17.52 -6.13 -1.12
N ARG A 34 -16.85 -5.12 -0.57
CA ARG A 34 -15.38 -5.10 -0.42
C ARG A 34 -14.89 -6.17 0.56
N PHE A 35 -15.61 -6.38 1.66
CA PHE A 35 -15.30 -7.44 2.62
C PHE A 35 -15.43 -8.82 1.98
N THR A 36 -16.50 -9.08 1.23
CA THR A 36 -16.71 -10.35 0.51
C THR A 36 -15.67 -10.56 -0.58
N LEU A 37 -15.27 -9.49 -1.30
CA LEU A 37 -14.19 -9.55 -2.28
C LEU A 37 -12.87 -9.95 -1.61
N GLY A 38 -12.51 -9.31 -0.51
CA GLY A 38 -11.30 -9.62 0.25
C GLY A 38 -11.30 -11.05 0.78
N SER A 39 -12.40 -11.51 1.39
CA SER A 39 -12.51 -12.87 1.91
C SER A 39 -12.43 -13.93 0.81
N ARG A 40 -13.01 -13.68 -0.37
CA ARG A 40 -12.90 -14.55 -1.53
C ARG A 40 -11.47 -14.59 -2.07
N PHE A 41 -10.77 -13.46 -2.13
CA PHE A 41 -9.37 -13.40 -2.54
C PHE A 41 -8.47 -14.27 -1.65
N TRP A 42 -8.60 -14.14 -0.34
CA TRP A 42 -7.81 -14.92 0.62
C TRP A 42 -8.08 -16.43 0.54
N ARG A 43 -9.30 -16.84 0.19
CA ARG A 43 -9.66 -18.26 0.01
C ARG A 43 -9.20 -18.80 -1.34
N ALA A 44 -9.31 -18.01 -2.40
CA ALA A 44 -9.01 -18.45 -3.77
C ALA A 44 -7.51 -18.52 -4.05
N LYS A 45 -6.67 -17.70 -3.35
CA LYS A 45 -5.21 -17.56 -3.58
C LYS A 45 -4.87 -17.62 -5.08
N PRO A 46 -5.40 -16.69 -5.90
CA PRO A 46 -5.35 -16.78 -7.34
C PRO A 46 -3.91 -16.78 -7.85
N ALA A 47 -3.62 -17.66 -8.83
CA ALA A 47 -2.36 -17.67 -9.54
C ALA A 47 -2.15 -16.36 -10.32
N PHE A 48 -0.89 -16.01 -10.58
CA PHE A 48 -0.44 -14.73 -11.14
C PHE A 48 -1.26 -14.20 -12.35
N PRO A 49 -1.70 -15.01 -13.33
CA PRO A 49 -2.46 -14.49 -14.47
C PRO A 49 -3.82 -13.87 -14.10
N ASN A 50 -4.43 -14.34 -13.02
CA ASN A 50 -5.73 -13.86 -12.55
C ASN A 50 -5.64 -12.71 -11.54
N ALA A 51 -4.46 -12.39 -11.02
CA ALA A 51 -4.25 -11.34 -10.03
C ALA A 51 -4.70 -9.95 -10.54
N ALA A 52 -4.53 -9.67 -11.84
CA ALA A 52 -4.94 -8.40 -12.44
C ALA A 52 -6.45 -8.14 -12.32
N LYS A 53 -7.29 -9.16 -12.52
CA LYS A 53 -8.76 -9.04 -12.38
C LYS A 53 -9.17 -8.72 -10.93
N TRP A 54 -8.50 -9.30 -9.96
CA TRP A 54 -8.73 -8.99 -8.55
C TRP A 54 -8.29 -7.58 -8.20
N GLY A 55 -7.18 -7.13 -8.79
CA GLY A 55 -6.69 -5.77 -8.62
C GLY A 55 -7.67 -4.72 -9.16
N THR A 56 -8.23 -4.93 -10.36
CA THR A 56 -9.26 -4.03 -10.92
C THR A 56 -10.53 -4.01 -10.08
N ALA A 57 -11.03 -5.18 -9.63
CA ALA A 57 -12.18 -5.27 -8.75
C ALA A 57 -11.94 -4.57 -7.41
N PHE A 58 -10.74 -4.67 -6.85
CA PHE A 58 -10.34 -3.97 -5.63
C PHE A 58 -10.31 -2.44 -5.84
N ALA A 59 -9.72 -1.98 -6.95
CA ALA A 59 -9.67 -0.55 -7.28
C ALA A 59 -11.07 0.02 -7.53
N THR A 60 -11.96 -0.73 -8.22
CA THR A 60 -13.36 -0.35 -8.40
C THR A 60 -14.09 -0.23 -7.06
N GLY A 61 -13.90 -1.19 -6.16
CA GLY A 61 -14.46 -1.15 -4.82
C GLY A 61 -13.94 0.02 -3.99
N ALA A 62 -12.67 0.39 -4.17
CA ALA A 62 -12.10 1.61 -3.55
C ALA A 62 -12.71 2.88 -4.13
N GLY A 63 -12.91 2.93 -5.44
CA GLY A 63 -13.56 4.06 -6.13
C GLY A 63 -15.01 4.26 -5.69
N LEU A 64 -15.78 3.19 -5.59
CA LEU A 64 -17.15 3.24 -5.07
C LEU A 64 -17.18 3.77 -3.62
N ALA A 65 -16.26 3.31 -2.77
CA ALA A 65 -16.17 3.84 -1.41
C ALA A 65 -15.78 5.33 -1.41
N GLY A 66 -14.83 5.74 -2.25
CA GLY A 66 -14.44 7.15 -2.43
C GLY A 66 -15.60 8.01 -2.94
N ALA A 67 -16.37 7.51 -3.91
CA ALA A 67 -17.59 8.18 -4.39
C ALA A 67 -18.64 8.36 -3.29
N GLY A 68 -18.81 7.35 -2.42
CA GLY A 68 -19.71 7.45 -1.27
C GLY A 68 -19.27 8.51 -0.26
N TRP A 69 -17.97 8.60 0.05
CA TRP A 69 -17.44 9.64 0.92
C TRP A 69 -17.48 11.02 0.26
N GLY A 70 -17.17 11.12 -1.04
CA GLY A 70 -17.33 12.36 -1.79
C GLY A 70 -18.79 12.84 -1.84
N ALA A 71 -19.73 11.92 -2.04
CA ALA A 71 -21.17 12.20 -1.99
C ALA A 71 -21.62 12.73 -0.62
N ALA A 72 -21.00 12.28 0.47
CA ALA A 72 -21.23 12.84 1.80
C ALA A 72 -20.88 14.34 1.84
N GLY A 73 -19.79 14.76 1.18
CA GLY A 73 -19.40 16.16 1.07
C GLY A 73 -20.42 17.07 0.36
N ILE A 74 -21.31 16.48 -0.44
CA ILE A 74 -22.40 17.20 -1.13
C ILE A 74 -23.72 17.07 -0.38
N PHE A 75 -24.17 15.82 -0.17
CA PHE A 75 -25.54 15.52 0.28
C PHE A 75 -25.70 15.60 1.80
N LEU A 76 -24.63 15.41 2.56
CA LEU A 76 -24.65 15.52 4.02
C LEU A 76 -24.06 16.86 4.51
N TYR A 77 -23.83 17.80 3.62
CA TYR A 77 -23.29 19.12 3.96
C TYR A 77 -24.40 20.00 4.59
N PRO A 78 -24.28 20.43 5.86
CA PRO A 78 -25.26 21.26 6.52
C PRO A 78 -24.99 22.74 6.26
N GLU A 79 -25.88 23.43 5.56
CA GLU A 79 -25.66 24.84 5.16
C GLU A 79 -25.59 25.83 6.36
N ALA A 80 -26.34 25.57 7.42
CA ALA A 80 -26.51 26.50 8.54
C ALA A 80 -25.70 26.11 9.81
N ALA A 81 -24.96 25.01 9.83
CA ALA A 81 -24.33 24.48 11.04
C ALA A 81 -22.80 24.31 10.86
N LEU A 82 -22.06 25.39 11.11
CA LEU A 82 -20.59 25.40 10.91
C LEU A 82 -19.87 24.25 11.68
N ALA A 83 -20.27 23.96 12.90
CA ALA A 83 -19.68 22.86 13.66
C ALA A 83 -19.84 21.51 12.95
N ASN A 84 -21.01 21.24 12.36
CA ASN A 84 -21.27 20.03 11.60
C ASN A 84 -20.52 19.99 10.27
N GLN A 85 -20.27 21.13 9.64
CA GLN A 85 -19.40 21.24 8.47
C GLN A 85 -17.96 20.84 8.82
N VAL A 86 -17.42 21.41 9.88
CA VAL A 86 -16.06 21.09 10.35
C VAL A 86 -15.94 19.58 10.68
N PHE A 87 -16.94 19.00 11.35
CA PHE A 87 -16.96 17.57 11.64
C PHE A 87 -16.98 16.71 10.39
N LEU A 88 -17.76 17.10 9.40
CA LEU A 88 -17.83 16.39 8.11
C LEU A 88 -16.44 16.35 7.46
N PHE A 89 -15.76 17.51 7.35
CA PHE A 89 -14.43 17.60 6.75
C PHE A 89 -13.35 16.88 7.56
N PHE A 90 -13.46 16.91 8.89
CA PHE A 90 -12.56 16.15 9.75
C PHE A 90 -12.67 14.65 9.50
N ILE A 91 -13.89 14.12 9.36
CA ILE A 91 -14.11 12.71 9.04
C ILE A 91 -13.62 12.38 7.63
N LEU A 92 -13.91 13.23 6.63
CA LEU A 92 -13.41 13.03 5.26
C LEU A 92 -11.88 13.02 5.21
N GLY A 93 -11.23 13.96 5.90
CA GLY A 93 -9.77 14.00 6.04
C GLY A 93 -9.21 12.75 6.70
N GLY A 94 -9.84 12.28 7.78
CA GLY A 94 -9.46 11.04 8.44
C GLY A 94 -9.60 9.81 7.53
N MET A 95 -10.65 9.76 6.70
CA MET A 95 -10.84 8.69 5.71
C MET A 95 -9.79 8.75 4.60
N MET A 96 -9.38 9.96 4.17
CA MET A 96 -8.31 10.15 3.19
C MET A 96 -6.96 9.68 3.73
N LEU A 97 -6.63 10.01 5.00
CA LEU A 97 -5.40 9.54 5.65
C LEU A 97 -5.40 8.01 5.83
N GLY A 98 -6.52 7.44 6.25
CA GLY A 98 -6.68 6.00 6.33
C GLY A 98 -6.51 5.31 4.97
N ALA A 99 -7.07 5.88 3.91
CA ALA A 99 -6.89 5.39 2.55
C ALA A 99 -5.43 5.51 2.09
N ALA A 100 -4.76 6.62 2.41
CA ALA A 100 -3.35 6.83 2.10
C ALA A 100 -2.47 5.73 2.70
N SER A 101 -2.74 5.33 3.94
CA SER A 101 -1.97 4.28 4.62
C SER A 101 -2.25 2.88 4.05
N LEU A 102 -3.52 2.58 3.75
CA LEU A 102 -3.95 1.22 3.36
C LEU A 102 -3.83 0.95 1.85
N LEU A 103 -4.01 1.99 1.02
CA LEU A 103 -4.04 1.86 -0.44
C LEU A 103 -2.73 2.31 -1.11
N ALA A 104 -1.75 2.82 -0.36
CA ALA A 104 -0.45 3.24 -0.89
C ALA A 104 0.23 2.19 -1.79
N PRO A 105 0.20 0.87 -1.47
CA PRO A 105 0.80 -0.14 -2.33
C PRO A 105 0.12 -0.29 -3.70
N TRP A 106 -1.12 0.20 -3.85
CA TRP A 106 -1.90 0.09 -5.07
C TRP A 106 -2.40 1.46 -5.57
N PRO A 107 -1.59 2.21 -6.34
CA PRO A 107 -1.87 3.60 -6.73
C PRO A 107 -3.23 3.79 -7.43
N ALA A 108 -3.64 2.83 -8.28
CA ALA A 108 -4.93 2.90 -8.95
C ALA A 108 -6.12 2.90 -7.97
N ALA A 109 -6.07 2.06 -6.94
CA ALA A 109 -7.10 2.03 -5.90
C ALA A 109 -7.08 3.29 -5.03
N PHE A 110 -5.89 3.79 -4.72
CA PHE A 110 -5.74 5.04 -3.98
C PHE A 110 -6.31 6.23 -4.76
N LEU A 111 -5.95 6.39 -6.04
CA LEU A 111 -6.46 7.47 -6.89
C LEU A 111 -7.98 7.36 -7.08
N ALA A 112 -8.51 6.17 -7.31
CA ALA A 112 -9.94 5.93 -7.43
C ALA A 112 -10.71 6.35 -6.16
N PHE A 113 -10.10 6.22 -4.99
CA PHE A 113 -10.69 6.65 -3.72
C PHE A 113 -10.52 8.15 -3.48
N ILE A 114 -9.29 8.68 -3.61
CA ILE A 114 -8.95 10.04 -3.16
C ILE A 114 -9.56 11.13 -4.05
N ILE A 115 -9.66 10.87 -5.37
CA ILE A 115 -10.20 11.85 -6.30
C ILE A 115 -11.64 12.23 -5.95
N PRO A 116 -12.60 11.30 -5.86
CA PRO A 116 -13.97 11.68 -5.51
C PRO A 116 -14.09 12.17 -4.06
N THR A 117 -13.32 11.59 -3.11
CA THR A 117 -13.41 12.01 -1.71
C THR A 117 -12.84 13.40 -1.45
N GLY A 118 -11.73 13.77 -2.10
CA GLY A 118 -11.06 15.04 -1.88
C GLY A 118 -11.59 16.16 -2.78
N PHE A 119 -11.84 15.88 -4.07
CA PHE A 119 -12.22 16.91 -5.03
C PHE A 119 -13.65 17.41 -4.84
N THR A 120 -14.60 16.52 -4.54
CA THR A 120 -16.02 16.88 -4.39
C THR A 120 -16.28 17.91 -3.30
N PRO A 121 -15.73 17.78 -2.06
CA PRO A 121 -15.88 18.80 -1.03
C PRO A 121 -15.25 20.14 -1.41
N VAL A 122 -14.08 20.10 -2.07
CA VAL A 122 -13.39 21.33 -2.51
C VAL A 122 -14.27 22.12 -3.48
N VAL A 123 -14.82 21.46 -4.50
CA VAL A 123 -15.73 22.09 -5.46
C VAL A 123 -16.94 22.69 -4.77
N ARG A 124 -17.57 21.94 -3.86
CA ARG A 124 -18.74 22.39 -3.09
C ARG A 124 -18.44 23.70 -2.33
N LEU A 125 -17.32 23.76 -1.62
CA LEU A 125 -16.94 24.91 -0.81
C LEU A 125 -16.59 26.14 -1.66
N VAL A 126 -15.86 25.95 -2.76
CA VAL A 126 -15.50 27.03 -3.66
C VAL A 126 -16.74 27.64 -4.37
N VAL A 127 -17.70 26.80 -4.74
CA VAL A 127 -18.94 27.27 -5.41
C VAL A 127 -19.84 28.07 -4.48
N GLN A 128 -19.81 27.83 -3.17
CA GLN A 128 -20.60 28.59 -2.19
C GLN A 128 -20.15 30.05 -2.03
N GLY A 129 -18.84 30.34 -2.23
CA GLY A 129 -18.33 31.70 -2.39
C GLY A 129 -18.17 32.55 -1.14
N ASP A 130 -18.57 32.09 0.06
CA ASP A 130 -18.36 32.80 1.31
C ASP A 130 -16.88 32.71 1.75
N GLU A 131 -16.34 33.75 2.42
CA GLU A 131 -14.93 33.82 2.80
C GLU A 131 -14.46 32.60 3.62
N VAL A 132 -15.28 32.15 4.58
CA VAL A 132 -14.96 31.01 5.45
C VAL A 132 -14.94 29.72 4.64
N GLN A 133 -15.91 29.51 3.76
CA GLN A 133 -16.00 28.32 2.91
C GLN A 133 -14.88 28.30 1.86
N LEU A 134 -14.52 29.45 1.31
CA LEU A 134 -13.40 29.57 0.39
C LEU A 134 -12.08 29.20 1.09
N ALA A 135 -11.85 29.70 2.31
CA ALA A 135 -10.70 29.33 3.11
C ALA A 135 -10.66 27.83 3.45
N MET A 136 -11.80 27.26 3.83
CA MET A 136 -11.95 25.81 4.08
C MET A 136 -11.71 25.00 2.81
N GLY A 137 -12.21 25.46 1.67
CA GLY A 137 -12.00 24.82 0.36
C GLY A 137 -10.53 24.82 -0.05
N LEU A 138 -9.83 25.93 0.16
CA LEU A 138 -8.39 26.02 -0.09
C LEU A 138 -7.60 25.07 0.82
N LEU A 139 -7.92 25.03 2.13
CA LEU A 139 -7.31 24.11 3.06
C LEU A 139 -7.57 22.62 2.67
N ALA A 140 -8.79 22.30 2.27
CA ALA A 140 -9.14 20.97 1.81
C ALA A 140 -8.38 20.58 0.52
N ALA A 141 -8.19 21.52 -0.40
CA ALA A 141 -7.40 21.33 -1.62
C ALA A 141 -5.92 21.09 -1.29
N LEU A 142 -5.33 21.90 -0.40
CA LEU A 142 -3.95 21.73 0.08
C LEU A 142 -3.77 20.39 0.78
N PHE A 143 -4.72 20.02 1.62
CA PHE A 143 -4.69 18.72 2.31
C PHE A 143 -4.77 17.54 1.33
N THR A 144 -5.64 17.63 0.33
CA THR A 144 -5.76 16.61 -0.72
C THR A 144 -4.47 16.48 -1.52
N LEU A 145 -3.87 17.61 -1.91
CA LEU A 145 -2.60 17.64 -2.62
C LEU A 145 -1.46 17.07 -1.78
N ALA A 146 -1.35 17.46 -0.51
CA ALA A 146 -0.35 16.93 0.41
C ALA A 146 -0.49 15.42 0.60
N THR A 147 -1.73 14.93 0.72
CA THR A 147 -2.02 13.49 0.83
C THR A 147 -1.62 12.74 -0.44
N LEU A 148 -1.89 13.29 -1.62
CA LEU A 148 -1.46 12.73 -2.90
C LEU A 148 0.07 12.63 -3.00
N ILE A 149 0.78 13.71 -2.69
CA ILE A 149 2.25 13.75 -2.73
C ILE A 149 2.84 12.74 -1.74
N THR A 150 2.35 12.74 -0.50
CA THR A 150 2.84 11.86 0.55
C THR A 150 2.61 10.39 0.20
N THR A 151 1.42 10.04 -0.28
CA THR A 151 1.12 8.65 -0.67
C THR A 151 1.94 8.18 -1.87
N THR A 152 2.19 9.07 -2.84
CA THR A 152 3.08 8.76 -3.96
C THR A 152 4.51 8.47 -3.48
N ARG A 153 5.02 9.24 -2.52
CA ARG A 153 6.33 8.98 -1.90
C ARG A 153 6.36 7.65 -1.17
N ILE A 154 5.32 7.35 -0.39
CA ILE A 154 5.19 6.06 0.31
C ILE A 154 5.21 4.90 -0.69
N TYR A 155 4.45 5.00 -1.78
CA TYR A 155 4.44 3.99 -2.84
C TYR A 155 5.84 3.76 -3.44
N LEU A 156 6.56 4.83 -3.78
CA LEU A 156 7.91 4.73 -4.33
C LEU A 156 8.89 4.08 -3.33
N THR A 157 8.79 4.44 -2.05
CA THR A 157 9.60 3.84 -0.99
C THR A 157 9.32 2.35 -0.82
N ILE A 158 8.04 1.95 -0.79
CA ILE A 158 7.66 0.53 -0.70
C ILE A 158 8.19 -0.25 -1.91
N ARG A 159 8.02 0.28 -3.12
CA ARG A 159 8.50 -0.34 -4.36
C ARG A 159 10.02 -0.52 -4.35
N SER A 160 10.76 0.50 -3.95
CA SER A 160 12.22 0.45 -3.83
C SER A 160 12.67 -0.56 -2.77
N SER A 161 12.02 -0.59 -1.60
CA SER A 161 12.34 -1.54 -0.54
C SER A 161 12.12 -2.99 -0.96
N VAL A 162 11.02 -3.26 -1.68
CA VAL A 162 10.74 -4.60 -2.21
C VAL A 162 11.75 -5.00 -3.28
N SER A 163 12.12 -4.09 -4.19
CA SER A 163 13.14 -4.36 -5.22
C SER A 163 14.50 -4.68 -4.59
N LEU A 164 14.92 -3.87 -3.61
CA LEU A 164 16.17 -4.10 -2.88
C LEU A 164 16.17 -5.44 -2.10
N GLN A 165 15.01 -5.85 -1.59
CA GLN A 165 14.91 -7.13 -0.89
C GLN A 165 15.15 -8.32 -1.82
N PHE A 166 14.61 -8.29 -3.04
CA PHE A 166 14.86 -9.33 -4.04
C PHE A 166 16.32 -9.32 -4.50
N GLU A 167 16.87 -8.15 -4.79
CA GLU A 167 18.27 -8.00 -5.19
C GLU A 167 19.24 -8.52 -4.10
N ASN A 168 18.94 -8.24 -2.81
CA ASN A 168 19.70 -8.79 -1.71
C ASN A 168 19.58 -10.32 -1.60
N GLN A 169 18.41 -10.90 -1.87
CA GLN A 169 18.24 -12.35 -1.86
C GLN A 169 19.08 -13.02 -2.96
N ASP A 170 19.04 -12.49 -4.17
CA ASP A 170 19.83 -12.98 -5.30
C ASP A 170 21.33 -12.88 -4.98
N LEU A 171 21.78 -11.74 -4.43
CA LEU A 171 23.18 -11.53 -4.04
C LEU A 171 23.65 -12.51 -2.95
N VAL A 172 22.79 -12.82 -1.97
CA VAL A 172 23.10 -13.82 -0.92
C VAL A 172 23.21 -15.22 -1.50
N GLU A 173 22.40 -15.56 -2.50
CA GLU A 173 22.43 -16.85 -3.19
C GLU A 173 23.70 -16.99 -4.02
N ASP A 174 24.08 -15.96 -4.77
CA ASP A 174 25.35 -15.90 -5.54
C ASP A 174 26.57 -16.01 -4.62
N LEU A 175 26.55 -15.31 -3.49
CA LEU A 175 27.66 -15.36 -2.51
C LEU A 175 27.81 -16.75 -1.90
N ARG A 176 26.71 -17.44 -1.60
CA ARG A 176 26.75 -18.82 -1.11
C ARG A 176 27.35 -19.76 -2.16
N ALA A 177 26.90 -19.67 -3.41
CA ALA A 177 27.43 -20.47 -4.49
C ALA A 177 28.94 -20.24 -4.71
N ALA A 178 29.39 -18.98 -4.68
CA ALA A 178 30.81 -18.63 -4.78
C ALA A 178 31.62 -19.17 -3.58
N LYS A 179 31.09 -19.12 -2.36
CA LYS A 179 31.71 -19.67 -1.16
C LYS A 179 31.88 -21.19 -1.29
N ASP A 180 30.80 -21.91 -1.64
CA ASP A 180 30.82 -23.35 -1.77
C ASP A 180 31.83 -23.81 -2.84
N HIS A 181 31.91 -23.06 -3.95
CA HIS A 181 32.91 -23.29 -5.00
C HIS A 181 34.35 -23.07 -4.47
N ALA A 182 34.60 -22.00 -3.73
CA ALA A 182 35.90 -21.72 -3.13
C ALA A 182 36.31 -22.77 -2.10
N GLU A 183 35.38 -23.27 -1.27
CA GLU A 183 35.64 -24.33 -0.32
C GLU A 183 35.99 -25.66 -1.02
N ALA A 184 35.25 -26.02 -2.08
CA ALA A 184 35.54 -27.20 -2.90
C ALA A 184 36.94 -27.13 -3.55
N LEU A 185 37.27 -25.95 -4.10
CA LEU A 185 38.61 -25.74 -4.67
C LEU A 185 39.73 -25.83 -3.62
N ASN A 186 39.50 -25.31 -2.43
CA ASN A 186 40.48 -25.36 -1.33
C ASN A 186 40.73 -26.80 -0.88
N GLN A 187 39.65 -27.61 -0.77
CA GLN A 187 39.77 -29.05 -0.47
C GLN A 187 40.57 -29.80 -1.56
N GLN A 188 40.39 -29.49 -2.84
CA GLN A 188 41.16 -30.08 -3.93
C GLN A 188 42.63 -29.67 -3.87
N LEU A 189 42.92 -28.41 -3.52
CA LEU A 189 44.28 -27.93 -3.37
C LEU A 189 44.97 -28.59 -2.20
N GLU A 190 44.32 -28.73 -1.06
CA GLU A 190 44.85 -29.43 0.12
C GLU A 190 45.19 -30.91 -0.18
N ALA A 191 44.26 -31.62 -0.84
CA ALA A 191 44.51 -33.00 -1.28
C ALA A 191 45.72 -33.10 -2.23
N ARG A 192 45.83 -32.19 -3.20
CA ARG A 192 46.96 -32.16 -4.16
C ARG A 192 48.29 -31.82 -3.46
N VAL A 193 48.28 -30.91 -2.45
CA VAL A 193 49.47 -30.59 -1.64
C VAL A 193 49.91 -31.83 -0.83
N GLN A 194 48.98 -32.54 -0.20
CA GLN A 194 49.29 -33.75 0.53
C GLN A 194 49.88 -34.85 -0.37
N GLU A 195 49.30 -35.08 -1.55
CA GLU A 195 49.81 -36.04 -2.52
C GLU A 195 51.25 -35.69 -2.96
N ARG A 196 51.49 -34.45 -3.33
CA ARG A 196 52.81 -33.96 -3.76
C ARG A 196 53.85 -34.07 -2.62
N THR A 197 53.45 -33.76 -1.41
CA THR A 197 54.32 -33.87 -0.23
C THR A 197 54.70 -35.32 0.04
N ALA A 198 53.77 -36.26 -0.10
CA ALA A 198 54.03 -37.69 0.03
C ALA A 198 54.97 -38.21 -1.06
N ASP A 199 54.81 -37.76 -2.30
CA ASP A 199 55.69 -38.15 -3.42
C ASP A 199 57.10 -37.61 -3.26
N LEU A 200 57.23 -36.34 -2.82
CA LEU A 200 58.54 -35.76 -2.50
C LEU A 200 59.26 -36.53 -1.38
N ASN A 201 58.53 -36.88 -0.34
CA ASN A 201 59.14 -37.68 0.76
C ASN A 201 59.63 -39.06 0.26
N ARG A 202 58.82 -39.76 -0.57
CA ARG A 202 59.22 -41.05 -1.16
C ARG A 202 60.48 -40.89 -2.03
N SER A 203 60.51 -39.86 -2.91
CA SER A 203 61.65 -39.60 -3.77
C SER A 203 62.91 -39.27 -2.96
N THR A 204 62.78 -38.51 -1.88
CA THR A 204 63.88 -38.15 -0.98
C THR A 204 64.45 -39.39 -0.25
N GLU A 205 63.60 -40.30 0.18
CA GLU A 205 63.96 -41.59 0.82
C GLU A 205 64.69 -42.50 -0.16
N GLN A 206 64.21 -42.60 -1.39
CA GLN A 206 64.86 -43.36 -2.46
C GLN A 206 66.28 -42.82 -2.75
N LEU A 207 66.42 -41.51 -2.91
CA LEU A 207 67.74 -40.90 -3.12
C LEU A 207 68.67 -41.13 -1.92
N ARG A 208 68.22 -41.11 -0.71
CA ARG A 208 69.04 -41.43 0.50
C ARG A 208 69.51 -42.88 0.52
N THR A 209 68.70 -43.84 0.08
CA THR A 209 69.06 -45.26 -0.01
C THR A 209 70.03 -45.54 -1.17
N GLU A 210 70.00 -44.75 -2.25
CA GLU A 210 70.99 -44.88 -3.37
C GLU A 210 72.37 -44.32 -3.03
N ILE A 211 72.48 -43.35 -2.11
CA ILE A 211 73.71 -42.67 -1.74
C ILE A 211 74.46 -43.38 -0.57
N ALA A 212 73.75 -44.25 0.14
CA ALA A 212 74.33 -45.01 1.29
C ALA A 212 74.94 -46.35 0.85
#